data_331c1d2aa1563003f13310a16a28c706
#
_entry.id   331c1d2aa1563003f13310a16a28c706
#
_cell.length_a   1.000
_cell.length_b   1.000
_cell.length_c   1.000
_cell.angle_alpha   90.00
_cell.angle_beta   90.00
_cell.angle_gamma   90.00
#
_symmetry.space_group_name_H-M   'P 1'
#
loop_
_entity.id
_entity.type
_entity.pdbx_description
1 polymer ?
#
loop_
_entity_poly.entity_id
_entity_poly.type
_entity_poly.pdbx_seq_one_letter_code
_entity_poly.pdbx_strand_id
1 'polypeptide(L)'
;MRDIGKNIRDLRESKGLTQEELAARLFVTRQTVSNYETGKTRPDVDMILRIAEVLNADANTVFYGRPIDGDRRRRIIRAVSLVAMTAALWLLELYLRRELTAYKQSTFIIWPLATEELILKTTVRILFGYSIVNASLLAFKGKPLVTQWTHIAKIAAIVLTAVAYIGSLLAALTCVIDIYENYFIWTYARIFYYINMYYSWIYVILGAALAGSLLRKPENA
;
A
#
# COMPACT_ATOMS: atom_id res chain seq x y z
N MET A 1 27.34 -16.26 3.32
CA MET A 1 28.49 -15.52 2.78
C MET A 1 27.96 -14.65 1.65
N ARG A 2 28.12 -13.33 1.68
CA ARG A 2 27.58 -12.45 0.62
C ARG A 2 28.43 -12.60 -0.61
N ASP A 3 27.77 -12.78 -1.75
CA ASP A 3 28.42 -13.10 -3.02
C ASP A 3 28.78 -11.81 -3.76
N ILE A 4 30.07 -11.42 -3.71
CA ILE A 4 30.60 -10.22 -4.37
C ILE A 4 30.31 -10.28 -5.88
N GLY A 5 30.44 -11.48 -6.50
CA GLY A 5 30.18 -11.65 -7.92
C GLY A 5 28.74 -11.30 -8.30
N LYS A 6 27.79 -11.75 -7.50
CA LYS A 6 26.38 -11.40 -7.68
C LYS A 6 26.14 -9.88 -7.54
N ASN A 7 26.80 -9.24 -6.59
CA ASN A 7 26.69 -7.80 -6.39
C ASN A 7 27.19 -7.01 -7.61
N ILE A 8 28.34 -7.42 -8.17
CA ILE A 8 28.93 -6.83 -9.38
C ILE A 8 27.94 -6.97 -10.55
N ARG A 9 27.39 -8.16 -10.75
CA ARG A 9 26.41 -8.42 -11.81
C ARG A 9 25.16 -7.57 -11.66
N ASP A 10 24.56 -7.55 -10.46
CA ASP A 10 23.34 -6.76 -10.18
C ASP A 10 23.57 -5.26 -10.40
N LEU A 11 24.76 -4.74 -10.03
CA LEU A 11 25.14 -3.35 -10.27
C LEU A 11 25.31 -3.06 -11.77
N ARG A 12 26.02 -3.93 -12.50
CA ARG A 12 26.23 -3.79 -13.95
C ARG A 12 24.89 -3.77 -14.70
N GLU A 13 24.03 -4.76 -14.43
CA GLU A 13 22.70 -4.87 -15.05
C GLU A 13 21.83 -3.67 -14.73
N SER A 14 21.92 -3.12 -13.51
CA SER A 14 21.18 -1.91 -13.12
C SER A 14 21.60 -0.65 -13.90
N LYS A 15 22.81 -0.66 -14.45
CA LYS A 15 23.34 0.42 -15.31
C LYS A 15 23.15 0.11 -16.81
N GLY A 16 22.52 -1.00 -17.16
CA GLY A 16 22.27 -1.41 -18.54
C GLY A 16 23.52 -1.84 -19.30
N LEU A 17 24.62 -2.12 -18.59
CA LEU A 17 25.90 -2.49 -19.21
C LEU A 17 25.97 -4.00 -19.49
N THR A 18 26.54 -4.35 -20.65
CA THR A 18 26.95 -5.73 -20.96
C THR A 18 28.24 -6.08 -20.22
N GLN A 19 28.58 -7.38 -20.12
CA GLN A 19 29.86 -7.80 -19.56
C GLN A 19 31.05 -7.28 -20.37
N GLU A 20 30.88 -7.13 -21.68
CA GLU A 20 31.88 -6.62 -22.61
C GLU A 20 32.15 -5.12 -22.40
N GLU A 21 31.11 -4.33 -22.23
CA GLU A 21 31.23 -2.89 -21.96
C GLU A 21 31.86 -2.63 -20.58
N LEU A 22 31.51 -3.43 -19.55
CA LEU A 22 32.17 -3.33 -18.25
C LEU A 22 33.63 -3.71 -18.33
N ALA A 23 33.96 -4.79 -19.06
CA ALA A 23 35.32 -5.23 -19.27
C ALA A 23 36.18 -4.17 -19.98
N ALA A 24 35.68 -3.56 -21.04
CA ALA A 24 36.32 -2.45 -21.74
C ALA A 24 36.64 -1.27 -20.82
N ARG A 25 35.71 -0.88 -19.96
CA ARG A 25 35.88 0.26 -19.01
C ARG A 25 36.89 -0.07 -17.90
N LEU A 26 37.01 -1.36 -17.52
CA LEU A 26 37.96 -1.82 -16.49
C LEU A 26 39.30 -2.16 -17.06
N PHE A 27 39.48 -2.14 -18.39
CA PHE A 27 40.68 -2.59 -19.09
C PHE A 27 41.04 -4.07 -18.81
N VAL A 28 40.02 -4.92 -18.74
CA VAL A 28 40.15 -6.37 -18.55
C VAL A 28 39.42 -7.14 -19.66
N THR A 29 39.57 -8.46 -19.71
CA THR A 29 38.84 -9.30 -20.66
C THR A 29 37.38 -9.52 -20.20
N ARG A 30 36.46 -9.72 -21.16
CA ARG A 30 35.10 -10.16 -20.86
C ARG A 30 35.08 -11.39 -19.97
N GLN A 31 36.04 -12.35 -20.22
CA GLN A 31 36.16 -13.55 -19.42
C GLN A 31 36.51 -13.27 -17.96
N THR A 32 37.31 -12.25 -17.69
CA THR A 32 37.67 -11.83 -16.34
C THR A 32 36.42 -11.34 -15.61
N VAL A 33 35.59 -10.48 -16.25
CA VAL A 33 34.33 -10.02 -15.68
C VAL A 33 33.36 -11.18 -15.41
N SER A 34 33.24 -12.11 -16.37
CA SER A 34 32.43 -13.32 -16.21
C SER A 34 32.89 -14.18 -15.02
N ASN A 35 34.22 -14.33 -14.84
CA ASN A 35 34.78 -15.06 -13.71
C ASN A 35 34.50 -14.37 -12.36
N TYR A 36 34.55 -13.04 -12.32
CA TYR A 36 34.16 -12.27 -11.13
C TYR A 36 32.68 -12.48 -10.80
N GLU A 37 31.79 -12.33 -11.79
CA GLU A 37 30.34 -12.46 -11.60
C GLU A 37 29.90 -13.86 -11.22
N THR A 38 30.61 -14.90 -11.69
CA THR A 38 30.34 -16.30 -11.35
C THR A 38 31.04 -16.77 -10.08
N GLY A 39 31.87 -15.92 -9.48
CA GLY A 39 32.64 -16.25 -8.27
C GLY A 39 33.82 -17.22 -8.51
N LYS A 40 34.19 -17.50 -9.77
CA LYS A 40 35.35 -18.33 -10.10
C LYS A 40 36.68 -17.70 -9.67
N THR A 41 36.76 -16.37 -9.79
CA THR A 41 37.86 -15.57 -9.28
C THR A 41 37.31 -14.40 -8.46
N ARG A 42 38.06 -13.99 -7.44
CA ARG A 42 37.70 -12.79 -6.66
C ARG A 42 38.53 -11.60 -7.14
N PRO A 43 37.90 -10.44 -7.40
CA PRO A 43 38.67 -9.22 -7.62
C PRO A 43 39.39 -8.82 -6.33
N ASP A 44 40.58 -8.28 -6.47
CA ASP A 44 41.32 -7.66 -5.38
C ASP A 44 40.70 -6.32 -4.96
N VAL A 45 41.23 -5.72 -3.91
CA VAL A 45 40.66 -4.47 -3.35
C VAL A 45 40.72 -3.34 -4.37
N ASP A 46 41.82 -3.23 -5.11
CA ASP A 46 42.02 -2.16 -6.09
C ASP A 46 41.04 -2.34 -7.27
N MET A 47 40.80 -3.56 -7.71
CA MET A 47 39.82 -3.85 -8.73
C MET A 47 38.41 -3.58 -8.27
N ILE A 48 38.07 -3.85 -6.99
CA ILE A 48 36.77 -3.51 -6.42
C ILE A 48 36.55 -1.98 -6.40
N LEU A 49 37.56 -1.21 -6.05
CA LEU A 49 37.47 0.26 -6.10
C LEU A 49 37.26 0.76 -7.53
N ARG A 50 37.98 0.20 -8.51
CA ARG A 50 37.78 0.52 -9.94
C ARG A 50 36.36 0.13 -10.43
N ILE A 51 35.86 -1.04 -10.05
CA ILE A 51 34.49 -1.48 -10.37
C ILE A 51 33.48 -0.51 -9.78
N ALA A 52 33.68 -0.09 -8.50
CA ALA A 52 32.81 0.87 -7.85
C ALA A 52 32.79 2.23 -8.57
N GLU A 53 33.95 2.73 -8.98
CA GLU A 53 34.10 3.97 -9.74
C GLU A 53 33.40 3.89 -11.09
N VAL A 54 33.70 2.85 -11.91
CA VAL A 54 33.11 2.66 -13.25
C VAL A 54 31.58 2.49 -13.19
N LEU A 55 31.07 1.83 -12.14
CA LEU A 55 29.63 1.66 -11.94
C LEU A 55 28.97 2.81 -11.18
N ASN A 56 29.73 3.84 -10.82
CA ASN A 56 29.27 4.95 -9.99
C ASN A 56 28.52 4.45 -8.75
N ALA A 57 29.16 3.59 -7.99
CA ALA A 57 28.64 2.95 -6.77
C ALA A 57 29.63 3.07 -5.63
N ASP A 58 29.16 2.98 -4.38
CA ASP A 58 30.04 2.88 -3.22
C ASP A 58 30.72 1.49 -3.19
N ALA A 59 32.02 1.45 -2.85
CA ALA A 59 32.78 0.22 -2.68
C ALA A 59 32.09 -0.75 -1.69
N ASN A 60 31.49 -0.24 -0.62
CA ASN A 60 30.69 -1.04 0.31
C ASN A 60 29.51 -1.71 -0.38
N THR A 61 28.92 -1.09 -1.41
CA THR A 61 27.85 -1.69 -2.19
C THR A 61 28.35 -2.85 -3.05
N VAL A 62 29.58 -2.78 -3.56
CA VAL A 62 30.21 -3.89 -4.29
C VAL A 62 30.52 -5.04 -3.34
N PHE A 63 31.07 -4.76 -2.16
CA PHE A 63 31.42 -5.77 -1.16
C PHE A 63 30.20 -6.45 -0.52
N TYR A 64 29.27 -5.66 -0.05
CA TYR A 64 28.17 -6.10 0.82
C TYR A 64 26.81 -6.18 0.11
N GLY A 65 26.76 -5.77 -1.16
CA GLY A 65 25.51 -5.59 -1.90
C GLY A 65 24.82 -4.30 -1.55
N ARG A 66 23.87 -3.90 -2.38
CA ARG A 66 23.00 -2.78 -2.02
C ARG A 66 22.35 -3.09 -0.68
N PRO A 67 22.39 -2.19 0.29
CA PRO A 67 21.59 -2.38 1.48
C PRO A 67 20.17 -2.64 1.00
N ILE A 68 19.51 -3.65 1.54
CA ILE A 68 18.08 -3.86 1.32
C ILE A 68 17.46 -2.52 1.65
N ASP A 69 16.98 -1.84 0.61
CA ASP A 69 16.48 -0.48 0.67
C ASP A 69 15.62 -0.36 1.94
N GLY A 70 16.09 0.36 2.93
CA GLY A 70 15.40 0.47 4.22
C GLY A 70 13.97 0.96 4.01
N ASP A 71 13.74 1.72 2.94
CA ASP A 71 12.43 2.15 2.48
C ASP A 71 11.59 0.99 1.92
N ARG A 72 12.19 0.03 1.23
CA ARG A 72 11.46 -1.15 0.75
C ARG A 72 10.98 -2.02 1.92
N ARG A 73 11.86 -2.28 2.90
CA ARG A 73 11.49 -3.03 4.11
C ARG A 73 10.38 -2.31 4.88
N ARG A 74 10.51 -1.00 5.06
CA ARG A 74 9.47 -0.17 5.72
C ARG A 74 8.15 -0.19 4.95
N ARG A 75 8.18 -0.15 3.61
CA ARG A 75 6.97 -0.26 2.77
C ARG A 75 6.30 -1.62 2.93
N ILE A 76 7.07 -2.71 2.92
CA ILE A 76 6.55 -4.07 3.13
C ILE A 76 5.90 -4.18 4.52
N ILE A 77 6.60 -3.75 5.57
CA ILE A 77 6.08 -3.80 6.94
C ILE A 77 4.77 -3.01 7.04
N ARG A 78 4.72 -1.78 6.50
CA ARG A 78 3.49 -0.97 6.51
C ARG A 78 2.34 -1.64 5.76
N ALA A 79 2.57 -2.20 4.59
CA ALA A 79 1.51 -2.86 3.82
C ALA A 79 1.02 -4.13 4.53
N VAL A 80 1.93 -4.95 5.07
CA VAL A 80 1.56 -6.15 5.85
C VAL A 80 0.78 -5.76 7.11
N SER A 81 1.22 -4.73 7.84
CA SER A 81 0.50 -4.26 9.03
C SER A 81 -0.89 -3.71 8.72
N LEU A 82 -1.05 -2.99 7.60
CA LEU A 82 -2.36 -2.52 7.14
C LEU A 82 -3.29 -3.68 6.78
N VAL A 83 -2.81 -4.67 6.05
CA VAL A 83 -3.60 -5.86 5.70
C VAL A 83 -3.99 -6.64 6.96
N ALA A 84 -3.06 -6.86 7.88
CA ALA A 84 -3.33 -7.56 9.13
C ALA A 84 -4.34 -6.80 10.00
N MET A 85 -4.21 -5.48 10.13
CA MET A 85 -5.16 -4.63 10.84
C MET A 85 -6.55 -4.68 10.20
N THR A 86 -6.64 -4.59 8.88
CA THR A 86 -7.92 -4.67 8.16
C THR A 86 -8.58 -6.03 8.34
N ALA A 87 -7.80 -7.12 8.30
CA ALA A 87 -8.29 -8.46 8.54
C ALA A 87 -8.82 -8.64 9.98
N ALA A 88 -8.09 -8.10 10.98
CA ALA A 88 -8.52 -8.14 12.37
C ALA A 88 -9.83 -7.37 12.60
N LEU A 89 -9.96 -6.18 12.00
CA LEU A 89 -11.20 -5.40 12.08
C LEU A 89 -12.36 -6.10 11.36
N TRP A 90 -12.11 -6.78 10.25
CA TRP A 90 -13.14 -7.57 9.57
C TRP A 90 -13.62 -8.76 10.41
N LEU A 91 -12.70 -9.48 11.06
CA LEU A 91 -13.08 -10.54 11.99
C LEU A 91 -13.89 -10.00 13.18
N LEU A 92 -13.51 -8.84 13.71
CA LEU A 92 -14.25 -8.13 14.74
C LEU A 92 -15.66 -7.74 14.26
N GLU A 93 -15.79 -7.20 13.04
CA GLU A 93 -17.09 -6.90 12.41
C GLU A 93 -17.98 -8.14 12.37
N LEU A 94 -17.45 -9.28 11.89
CA LEU A 94 -18.20 -10.53 11.82
C LEU A 94 -18.66 -11.03 13.20
N TYR A 95 -17.78 -10.94 14.20
CA TYR A 95 -18.10 -11.32 15.56
C TYR A 95 -19.19 -10.41 16.16
N LEU A 96 -19.01 -9.09 16.10
CA LEU A 96 -19.97 -8.13 16.64
C LEU A 96 -21.33 -8.23 15.95
N ARG A 97 -21.34 -8.39 14.63
CA ARG A 97 -22.59 -8.58 13.88
C ARG A 97 -23.39 -9.78 14.39
N ARG A 98 -22.72 -10.90 14.66
CA ARG A 98 -23.36 -12.10 15.21
C ARG A 98 -23.98 -11.82 16.57
N GLU A 99 -23.22 -11.23 17.49
CA GLU A 99 -23.69 -10.92 18.85
C GLU A 99 -24.81 -9.87 18.86
N LEU A 100 -24.66 -8.82 18.08
CA LEU A 100 -25.67 -7.75 17.98
C LEU A 100 -26.96 -8.22 17.29
N THR A 101 -26.87 -9.16 16.36
CA THR A 101 -28.07 -9.78 15.77
C THR A 101 -28.83 -10.61 16.81
N ALA A 102 -28.11 -11.39 17.63
CA ALA A 102 -28.72 -12.14 18.72
C ALA A 102 -29.35 -11.20 19.77
N TYR A 103 -28.66 -10.11 20.12
CA TYR A 103 -29.17 -9.08 21.03
C TYR A 103 -30.45 -8.43 20.49
N LYS A 104 -30.49 -8.07 19.20
CA LYS A 104 -31.69 -7.53 18.53
C LYS A 104 -32.85 -8.50 18.62
N GLN A 105 -32.62 -9.79 18.41
CA GLN A 105 -33.68 -10.80 18.48
C GLN A 105 -34.24 -10.97 19.90
N SER A 106 -33.41 -10.79 20.92
CA SER A 106 -33.84 -10.94 22.34
C SER A 106 -34.51 -9.68 22.92
N THR A 107 -34.07 -8.50 22.50
CA THR A 107 -34.49 -7.21 23.10
C THR A 107 -35.33 -6.34 22.18
N PHE A 108 -35.40 -6.65 20.89
CA PHE A 108 -36.00 -5.82 19.83
C PHE A 108 -35.35 -4.44 19.64
N ILE A 109 -34.19 -4.20 20.27
CA ILE A 109 -33.43 -2.95 20.16
C ILE A 109 -32.53 -3.02 18.92
N ILE A 110 -32.69 -2.09 17.98
CA ILE A 110 -32.06 -2.13 16.65
C ILE A 110 -30.80 -1.25 16.60
N TRP A 111 -30.71 -0.19 17.39
CA TRP A 111 -29.66 0.83 17.26
C TRP A 111 -28.21 0.30 17.37
N PRO A 112 -27.87 -0.71 18.22
CA PRO A 112 -26.49 -1.20 18.27
C PRO A 112 -26.07 -1.87 16.97
N LEU A 113 -26.97 -2.63 16.33
CA LEU A 113 -26.70 -3.27 15.04
C LEU A 113 -26.62 -2.21 13.93
N ALA A 114 -27.47 -1.18 13.96
CA ALA A 114 -27.44 -0.09 12.99
C ALA A 114 -26.13 0.73 13.08
N THR A 115 -25.63 0.99 14.29
CA THR A 115 -24.34 1.69 14.47
C THR A 115 -23.16 0.84 14.01
N GLU A 116 -23.16 -0.46 14.23
CA GLU A 116 -22.16 -1.38 13.70
C GLU A 116 -22.13 -1.32 12.16
N GLU A 117 -23.28 -1.45 11.50
CA GLU A 117 -23.36 -1.41 10.04
C GLU A 117 -22.92 -0.06 9.46
N LEU A 118 -23.27 1.04 10.08
CA LEU A 118 -22.99 2.37 9.57
C LEU A 118 -21.55 2.83 9.82
N ILE A 119 -20.97 2.49 10.95
CA ILE A 119 -19.63 2.97 11.33
C ILE A 119 -18.57 1.91 11.07
N LEU A 120 -18.67 0.74 11.70
CA LEU A 120 -17.62 -0.28 11.63
C LEU A 120 -17.50 -0.87 10.24
N LYS A 121 -18.60 -1.27 9.64
CA LYS A 121 -18.63 -1.82 8.28
C LYS A 121 -18.09 -0.81 7.26
N THR A 122 -18.48 0.46 7.34
CA THR A 122 -17.97 1.52 6.46
C THR A 122 -16.46 1.69 6.61
N THR A 123 -15.96 1.74 7.84
CA THR A 123 -14.53 1.86 8.15
C THR A 123 -13.74 0.68 7.59
N VAL A 124 -14.18 -0.55 7.83
CA VAL A 124 -13.53 -1.78 7.34
C VAL A 124 -13.47 -1.79 5.81
N ARG A 125 -14.55 -1.39 5.11
CA ARG A 125 -14.58 -1.34 3.65
C ARG A 125 -13.62 -0.31 3.07
N ILE A 126 -13.55 0.88 3.63
CA ILE A 126 -12.59 1.92 3.21
C ILE A 126 -11.15 1.44 3.42
N LEU A 127 -10.85 0.88 4.59
CA LEU A 127 -9.51 0.34 4.90
C LEU A 127 -9.15 -0.85 3.99
N PHE A 128 -10.09 -1.69 3.63
CA PHE A 128 -9.88 -2.81 2.71
C PHE A 128 -9.46 -2.31 1.33
N GLY A 129 -10.20 -1.35 0.75
CA GLY A 129 -9.84 -0.75 -0.53
C GLY A 129 -8.46 -0.07 -0.48
N TYR A 130 -8.18 0.66 0.59
CA TYR A 130 -6.88 1.30 0.82
C TYR A 130 -5.74 0.27 0.90
N SER A 131 -5.96 -0.84 1.59
CA SER A 131 -4.97 -1.92 1.75
C SER A 131 -4.66 -2.65 0.45
N ILE A 132 -5.66 -2.88 -0.41
CA ILE A 132 -5.49 -3.51 -1.73
C ILE A 132 -4.52 -2.70 -2.59
N VAL A 133 -4.71 -1.38 -2.67
CA VAL A 133 -3.83 -0.51 -3.47
C VAL A 133 -2.41 -0.51 -2.92
N ASN A 134 -2.23 -0.40 -1.60
CA ASN A 134 -0.90 -0.45 -0.99
C ASN A 134 -0.20 -1.81 -1.20
N ALA A 135 -0.93 -2.92 -1.13
CA ALA A 135 -0.38 -4.24 -1.41
C ALA A 135 -0.01 -4.42 -2.89
N SER A 136 -0.85 -3.93 -3.81
CA SER A 136 -0.58 -3.99 -5.25
C SER A 136 0.68 -3.25 -5.65
N LEU A 137 0.97 -2.11 -5.01
CA LEU A 137 2.20 -1.33 -5.26
C LEU A 137 3.48 -2.10 -4.90
N LEU A 138 3.42 -3.01 -3.94
CA LEU A 138 4.54 -3.89 -3.62
C LEU A 138 4.76 -4.94 -4.72
N ALA A 139 3.68 -5.51 -5.26
CA ALA A 139 3.72 -6.52 -6.32
C ALA A 139 4.27 -5.94 -7.64
N PHE A 140 3.92 -4.73 -7.98
CA PHE A 140 4.32 -4.04 -9.23
C PHE A 140 5.59 -3.20 -9.10
N LYS A 141 6.51 -3.59 -8.20
CA LYS A 141 7.82 -2.91 -7.99
C LYS A 141 7.70 -1.40 -7.74
N GLY A 142 6.63 -0.97 -7.11
CA GLY A 142 6.44 0.42 -6.72
C GLY A 142 6.06 1.38 -7.85
N LYS A 143 5.80 0.89 -9.07
CA LYS A 143 5.20 1.72 -10.12
C LYS A 143 3.71 1.84 -9.82
N PRO A 144 3.18 3.05 -9.58
CA PRO A 144 1.75 3.21 -9.36
C PRO A 144 0.99 2.82 -10.62
N LEU A 145 -0.04 1.99 -10.49
CA LEU A 145 -0.96 1.64 -11.59
C LEU A 145 -1.68 2.88 -12.16
N VAL A 146 -1.79 3.94 -11.33
CA VAL A 146 -2.42 5.21 -11.69
C VAL A 146 -1.36 6.31 -11.64
N THR A 147 -0.78 6.61 -12.78
CA THR A 147 0.38 7.50 -12.90
C THR A 147 0.08 8.99 -12.80
N GLN A 148 -1.17 9.42 -12.92
CA GLN A 148 -1.49 10.85 -12.94
C GLN A 148 -2.89 11.16 -12.38
N TRP A 149 -3.05 11.09 -11.07
CA TRP A 149 -4.17 11.79 -10.47
C TRP A 149 -3.88 13.29 -10.50
N THR A 150 -4.73 14.04 -11.18
CA THR A 150 -4.70 15.51 -11.11
C THR A 150 -4.95 15.95 -9.66
N HIS A 151 -4.48 17.13 -9.26
CA HIS A 151 -4.76 17.68 -7.93
C HIS A 151 -6.26 17.69 -7.61
N ILE A 152 -7.09 17.96 -8.62
CA ILE A 152 -8.56 17.97 -8.50
C ILE A 152 -9.09 16.58 -8.13
N ALA A 153 -8.63 15.50 -8.79
CA ALA A 153 -9.06 14.14 -8.50
C ALA A 153 -8.66 13.70 -7.07
N LYS A 154 -7.49 14.16 -6.58
CA LYS A 154 -7.04 13.90 -5.20
C LYS A 154 -7.96 14.56 -4.18
N ILE A 155 -8.26 15.85 -4.37
CA ILE A 155 -9.18 16.59 -3.51
C ILE A 155 -10.56 15.95 -3.54
N ALA A 156 -11.06 15.60 -4.73
CA ALA A 156 -12.35 14.95 -4.89
C ALA A 156 -12.42 13.61 -4.14
N ALA A 157 -11.39 12.76 -4.22
CA ALA A 157 -11.34 11.49 -3.51
C ALA A 157 -11.37 11.67 -1.98
N ILE A 158 -10.63 12.65 -1.46
CA ILE A 158 -10.62 12.97 -0.03
C ILE A 158 -12.00 13.50 0.42
N VAL A 159 -12.56 14.45 -0.31
CA VAL A 159 -13.87 15.05 -0.01
C VAL A 159 -14.97 14.00 -0.05
N LEU A 160 -15.03 13.17 -1.10
CA LEU A 160 -16.04 12.11 -1.23
C LEU A 160 -15.94 11.10 -0.08
N THR A 161 -14.71 10.71 0.30
CA THR A 161 -14.51 9.80 1.44
C THR A 161 -14.96 10.42 2.76
N ALA A 162 -14.64 11.70 2.98
CA ALA A 162 -15.07 12.43 4.16
C ALA A 162 -16.61 12.60 4.22
N VAL A 163 -17.25 12.96 3.12
CA VAL A 163 -18.71 13.08 3.02
C VAL A 163 -19.39 11.75 3.29
N ALA A 164 -18.89 10.65 2.71
CA ALA A 164 -19.44 9.33 2.91
C ALA A 164 -19.32 8.87 4.38
N TYR A 165 -18.18 9.17 5.03
CA TYR A 165 -17.96 8.81 6.43
C TYR A 165 -18.79 9.65 7.38
N ILE A 166 -18.83 10.97 7.19
CA ILE A 166 -19.66 11.88 7.98
C ILE A 166 -21.14 11.54 7.82
N GLY A 167 -21.58 11.22 6.59
CA GLY A 167 -22.95 10.80 6.35
C GLY A 167 -23.33 9.51 7.08
N SER A 168 -22.45 8.53 7.10
CA SER A 168 -22.66 7.29 7.86
C SER A 168 -22.69 7.55 9.37
N LEU A 169 -21.83 8.44 9.89
CA LEU A 169 -21.82 8.85 11.29
C LEU A 169 -23.11 9.56 11.70
N LEU A 170 -23.59 10.51 10.88
CA LEU A 170 -24.86 11.21 11.13
C LEU A 170 -26.04 10.23 11.10
N ALA A 171 -26.05 9.29 10.15
CA ALA A 171 -27.07 8.25 10.11
C ALA A 171 -27.06 7.36 11.37
N ALA A 172 -25.89 7.03 11.90
CA ALA A 172 -25.77 6.29 13.14
C ALA A 172 -26.29 7.10 14.36
N LEU A 173 -25.96 8.40 14.41
CA LEU A 173 -26.45 9.30 15.47
C LEU A 173 -27.96 9.42 15.46
N THR A 174 -28.61 9.50 14.30
CA THR A 174 -30.09 9.55 14.22
C THR A 174 -30.74 8.27 14.74
N CYS A 175 -30.07 7.11 14.59
CA CYS A 175 -30.57 5.87 15.18
C CYS A 175 -30.43 5.81 16.71
N VAL A 176 -29.47 6.54 17.29
CA VAL A 176 -29.23 6.57 18.75
C VAL A 176 -30.08 7.61 19.47
N ILE A 177 -30.23 8.80 18.88
CA ILE A 177 -30.81 9.97 19.56
C ILE A 177 -32.32 10.14 19.25
N ASP A 178 -32.86 9.30 18.37
CA ASP A 178 -34.30 9.31 18.00
C ASP A 178 -34.78 10.66 17.46
N ILE A 179 -33.92 11.31 16.64
CA ILE A 179 -34.22 12.63 16.06
C ILE A 179 -35.24 12.48 14.90
N TYR A 180 -36.47 12.11 15.23
CA TYR A 180 -37.54 11.96 14.24
C TYR A 180 -38.21 13.27 13.85
N GLU A 181 -38.01 14.34 14.61
CA GLU A 181 -38.71 15.61 14.39
C GLU A 181 -38.22 16.39 13.15
N ASN A 182 -37.00 16.12 12.67
CA ASN A 182 -36.47 16.82 11.50
C ASN A 182 -36.49 15.94 10.26
N TYR A 183 -37.49 16.11 9.40
CA TYR A 183 -37.68 15.37 8.15
C TYR A 183 -36.46 15.37 7.24
N PHE A 184 -35.71 16.49 7.19
CA PHE A 184 -34.53 16.61 6.35
C PHE A 184 -33.38 15.70 6.85
N ILE A 185 -33.08 15.72 8.14
CA ILE A 185 -32.04 14.89 8.75
C ILE A 185 -32.42 13.41 8.62
N TRP A 186 -33.68 13.08 8.84
CA TRP A 186 -34.18 11.71 8.72
C TRP A 186 -34.06 11.17 7.29
N THR A 187 -34.42 11.98 6.27
CA THR A 187 -34.31 11.60 4.86
C THR A 187 -32.85 11.40 4.47
N TYR A 188 -31.95 12.27 4.91
CA TYR A 188 -30.51 12.17 4.68
C TYR A 188 -29.90 10.91 5.32
N ALA A 189 -30.20 10.64 6.58
CA ALA A 189 -29.78 9.44 7.28
C ALA A 189 -30.25 8.15 6.59
N ARG A 190 -31.50 8.15 6.10
CA ARG A 190 -32.09 7.04 5.37
C ARG A 190 -31.35 6.75 4.07
N ILE A 191 -30.91 7.76 3.32
CA ILE A 191 -30.11 7.58 2.10
C ILE A 191 -28.80 6.85 2.44
N PHE A 192 -28.05 7.30 3.45
CA PHE A 192 -26.80 6.67 3.86
C PHE A 192 -27.00 5.25 4.41
N TYR A 193 -28.09 5.01 5.13
CA TYR A 193 -28.45 3.67 5.57
C TYR A 193 -28.66 2.72 4.38
N TYR A 194 -29.40 3.14 3.34
CA TYR A 194 -29.58 2.35 2.12
C TYR A 194 -28.27 2.12 1.36
N ILE A 195 -27.42 3.14 1.25
CA ILE A 195 -26.10 3.01 0.61
C ILE A 195 -25.26 1.96 1.36
N ASN A 196 -25.21 2.00 2.68
CA ASN A 196 -24.49 1.01 3.47
C ASN A 196 -25.04 -0.40 3.33
N MET A 197 -26.35 -0.54 3.30
CA MET A 197 -27.02 -1.85 3.24
C MET A 197 -26.82 -2.51 1.87
N TYR A 198 -27.07 -1.79 0.77
CA TYR A 198 -27.11 -2.36 -0.57
C TYR A 198 -25.84 -2.12 -1.41
N TYR A 199 -25.13 -1.03 -1.16
CA TYR A 199 -24.01 -0.56 -1.99
C TYR A 199 -22.71 -0.39 -1.20
N SER A 200 -22.50 -1.16 -0.14
CA SER A 200 -21.31 -1.04 0.74
C SER A 200 -19.98 -1.23 -0.01
N TRP A 201 -19.96 -1.83 -1.19
CA TRP A 201 -18.78 -1.95 -2.03
C TRP A 201 -18.27 -0.59 -2.56
N ILE A 202 -19.11 0.46 -2.60
CA ILE A 202 -18.70 1.83 -2.94
C ILE A 202 -17.59 2.32 -2.00
N TYR A 203 -17.66 1.95 -0.72
CA TYR A 203 -16.64 2.33 0.26
C TYR A 203 -15.28 1.67 -0.02
N VAL A 204 -15.24 0.49 -0.62
CA VAL A 204 -14.00 -0.16 -1.08
C VAL A 204 -13.38 0.66 -2.20
N ILE A 205 -14.18 1.13 -3.15
CA ILE A 205 -13.70 2.00 -4.25
C ILE A 205 -13.18 3.32 -3.69
N LEU A 206 -13.89 3.93 -2.74
CA LEU A 206 -13.45 5.17 -2.09
C LEU A 206 -12.11 4.97 -1.35
N GLY A 207 -11.94 3.87 -0.63
CA GLY A 207 -10.68 3.52 0.03
C GLY A 207 -9.53 3.32 -0.96
N ALA A 208 -9.78 2.66 -2.09
CA ALA A 208 -8.81 2.50 -3.16
C ALA A 208 -8.45 3.84 -3.82
N ALA A 209 -9.44 4.70 -4.07
CA ALA A 209 -9.23 6.04 -4.60
C ALA A 209 -8.43 6.92 -3.64
N LEU A 210 -8.71 6.83 -2.33
CA LEU A 210 -7.97 7.54 -1.29
C LEU A 210 -6.49 7.10 -1.28
N ALA A 211 -6.22 5.79 -1.34
CA ALA A 211 -4.85 5.28 -1.43
C ALA A 211 -4.12 5.81 -2.67
N GLY A 212 -4.78 5.77 -3.83
CA GLY A 212 -4.24 6.33 -5.08
C GLY A 212 -3.96 7.82 -4.99
N SER A 213 -4.81 8.58 -4.30
CA SER A 213 -4.65 10.03 -4.12
C SER A 213 -3.46 10.42 -3.24
N LEU A 214 -3.11 9.60 -2.26
CA LEU A 214 -2.02 9.84 -1.32
C LEU A 214 -0.63 9.41 -1.85
N LEU A 215 -0.58 8.75 -3.02
CA LEU A 215 0.68 8.38 -3.63
C LEU A 215 1.41 9.62 -4.15
N ARG A 216 2.62 9.86 -3.60
CA ARG A 216 3.52 10.91 -4.11
C ARG A 216 4.09 10.51 -5.47
N LYS A 217 4.19 11.48 -6.40
CA LYS A 217 5.07 11.33 -7.58
C LYS A 217 6.49 11.02 -7.08
N PRO A 218 7.22 10.09 -7.69
CA PRO A 218 8.65 10.01 -7.48
C PRO A 218 9.26 11.34 -7.89
N GLU A 219 10.06 11.91 -7.03
CA GLU A 219 10.62 13.26 -7.14
C GLU A 219 11.63 13.42 -8.29
N ASN A 220 11.95 12.32 -9.02
CA ASN A 220 12.86 12.30 -10.17
C ASN A 220 12.37 11.28 -11.20
N ALA A 221 11.66 11.74 -12.20
CA ALA A 221 11.49 11.09 -13.49
C ALA A 221 11.84 12.09 -14.59
#